data_dea2affb13d7d5e3ebebf8352e00d662
#
_entry.id   dea2affb13d7d5e3ebebf8352e00d662
#
_cell.length_a   1.000
_cell.length_b   1.000
_cell.length_c   1.000
_cell.angle_alpha   90.00
_cell.angle_beta   90.00
_cell.angle_gamma   90.00
#
_symmetry.space_group_name_H-M   'P 1'
#
loop_
_entity.id
_entity.type
_entity.pdbx_description
1 polymer ?
#
loop_
_entity_poly.entity_id
_entity_poly.type
_entity_poly.pdbx_seq_one_letter_code
_entity_poly.pdbx_strand_id
1 'polypeptide(L)'
;DTSGYHIPIKHCASSAAITALPETYKKFDMVRPGDLIYGVYNSEEDKKVIDIKFAQNFKTHIIFLKKVGPGVSIGYDRTYTTNKTTIVATLAAGYNDGYTKLYSNRGIVLVRGMKAPVIGRVCADQTMIDVTDIPNVNVGDEAILWGRQKDKIIMPVYDFLLMSDKSRVPKIFIKNDRIWKIKSMFGEKFFQA
;
A
#
# COMPACT_ATOMS: atom_id res chain seq x y z
N ASP A 1 -37.84 -21.66 3.18
CA ASP A 1 -36.75 -22.65 3.34
C ASP A 1 -37.37 -24.06 3.29
N THR A 2 -37.28 -24.72 2.13
CA THR A 2 -37.90 -26.03 1.87
C THR A 2 -37.04 -27.20 2.39
N SER A 3 -35.83 -26.92 2.89
CA SER A 3 -34.85 -27.94 3.31
C SER A 3 -34.96 -28.35 4.79
N GLY A 4 -35.76 -27.63 5.60
CA GLY A 4 -35.91 -27.87 7.03
C GLY A 4 -34.73 -27.44 7.89
N TYR A 5 -33.65 -26.90 7.30
CA TYR A 5 -32.52 -26.39 8.04
C TYR A 5 -32.70 -24.92 8.41
N HIS A 6 -32.49 -24.60 9.69
CA HIS A 6 -32.46 -23.22 10.15
C HIS A 6 -31.04 -22.65 10.02
N ILE A 7 -30.85 -21.63 9.17
CA ILE A 7 -29.60 -20.89 9.02
C ILE A 7 -29.79 -19.54 9.69
N PRO A 8 -29.19 -19.32 10.88
CA PRO A 8 -29.45 -18.13 11.69
C PRO A 8 -28.89 -16.84 11.09
N ILE A 9 -27.77 -16.90 10.32
CA ILE A 9 -27.15 -15.76 9.67
C ILE A 9 -26.87 -16.11 8.21
N LYS A 10 -27.49 -15.37 7.30
CA LYS A 10 -27.32 -15.54 5.86
C LYS A 10 -26.53 -14.37 5.29
N HIS A 11 -25.56 -14.64 4.43
CA HIS A 11 -24.72 -13.60 3.84
C HIS A 11 -24.15 -14.01 2.48
N CYS A 12 -24.01 -13.03 1.59
CA CYS A 12 -23.34 -13.24 0.29
C CYS A 12 -22.55 -12.02 -0.21
N ALA A 13 -22.77 -10.83 0.36
CA ALA A 13 -22.20 -9.59 -0.15
C ALA A 13 -20.70 -9.44 0.19
N SER A 14 -19.84 -9.47 -0.82
CA SER A 14 -18.46 -8.97 -0.79
C SER A 14 -18.41 -7.45 -0.99
N SER A 15 -17.20 -6.84 -0.97
CA SER A 15 -17.04 -5.40 -1.25
C SER A 15 -17.70 -4.98 -2.55
N ALA A 16 -17.44 -5.66 -3.65
CA ALA A 16 -18.04 -5.34 -4.94
C ALA A 16 -19.57 -5.55 -4.96
N ALA A 17 -20.07 -6.59 -4.28
CA ALA A 17 -21.51 -6.82 -4.21
C ALA A 17 -22.25 -5.76 -3.37
N ILE A 18 -21.60 -5.21 -2.34
CA ILE A 18 -22.16 -4.12 -1.52
C ILE A 18 -22.43 -2.88 -2.39
N THR A 19 -21.54 -2.54 -3.29
CA THR A 19 -21.67 -1.36 -4.15
C THR A 19 -22.53 -1.61 -5.39
N ALA A 20 -22.41 -2.79 -6.02
CA ALA A 20 -23.07 -3.08 -7.30
C ALA A 20 -24.46 -3.72 -7.16
N LEU A 21 -24.74 -4.43 -6.07
CA LEU A 21 -25.95 -5.26 -5.89
C LEU A 21 -26.61 -5.01 -4.53
N PRO A 22 -27.31 -3.88 -4.33
CA PRO A 22 -27.93 -3.52 -3.05
C PRO A 22 -28.88 -4.58 -2.46
N GLU A 23 -29.49 -5.42 -3.28
CA GLU A 23 -30.34 -6.53 -2.84
C GLU A 23 -29.57 -7.57 -2.02
N THR A 24 -28.26 -7.68 -2.16
CA THR A 24 -27.43 -8.64 -1.43
C THR A 24 -27.25 -8.29 0.05
N TYR A 25 -27.41 -7.02 0.44
CA TYR A 25 -27.39 -6.62 1.85
C TYR A 25 -28.79 -6.28 2.40
N LYS A 26 -29.77 -5.97 1.53
CA LYS A 26 -31.14 -5.73 1.95
C LYS A 26 -31.88 -7.00 2.32
N LYS A 27 -31.52 -8.14 1.70
CA LYS A 27 -32.19 -9.44 1.87
C LYS A 27 -31.47 -10.40 2.83
N PHE A 28 -30.25 -10.08 3.23
CA PHE A 28 -29.42 -10.93 4.03
C PHE A 28 -29.00 -10.23 5.33
N ASP A 29 -28.56 -11.03 6.32
CA ASP A 29 -28.34 -10.57 7.70
C ASP A 29 -26.94 -9.92 7.87
N MET A 30 -25.99 -10.22 6.98
CA MET A 30 -24.60 -9.78 7.14
C MET A 30 -23.93 -9.51 5.78
N VAL A 31 -22.96 -8.61 5.77
CA VAL A 31 -22.06 -8.34 4.64
C VAL A 31 -20.63 -8.72 5.01
N ARG A 32 -19.80 -8.98 4.00
CA ARG A 32 -18.38 -9.34 4.16
C ARG A 32 -17.50 -8.37 3.36
N PRO A 33 -17.42 -7.08 3.76
CA PRO A 33 -16.55 -6.14 3.10
C PRO A 33 -15.08 -6.49 3.36
N GLY A 34 -14.26 -6.42 2.32
CA GLY A 34 -12.80 -6.52 2.38
C GLY A 34 -12.20 -5.14 2.13
N ASP A 35 -11.93 -4.82 0.87
CA ASP A 35 -11.26 -3.58 0.45
C ASP A 35 -11.98 -2.31 0.91
N LEU A 36 -13.32 -2.31 0.97
CA LEU A 36 -14.09 -1.16 1.44
C LEU A 36 -13.79 -0.78 2.89
N ILE A 37 -13.44 -1.75 3.77
CA ILE A 37 -13.04 -1.44 5.16
C ILE A 37 -11.76 -0.61 5.21
N TYR A 38 -10.86 -0.87 4.26
CA TYR A 38 -9.59 -0.16 4.17
C TYR A 38 -9.71 1.17 3.40
N GLY A 39 -10.89 1.49 2.91
CA GLY A 39 -11.13 2.68 2.11
C GLY A 39 -10.63 2.56 0.68
N VAL A 40 -10.61 1.33 0.15
CA VAL A 40 -10.21 1.04 -1.22
C VAL A 40 -11.46 0.72 -2.05
N TYR A 41 -11.64 1.46 -3.14
CA TYR A 41 -12.69 1.21 -4.12
C TYR A 41 -12.26 0.12 -5.11
N ASN A 42 -13.17 -0.76 -5.51
CA ASN A 42 -12.90 -1.79 -6.52
C ASN A 42 -13.02 -1.23 -7.95
N SER A 43 -13.78 -0.14 -8.11
CA SER A 43 -14.00 0.54 -9.39
C SER A 43 -14.27 2.03 -9.18
N GLU A 44 -14.21 2.82 -10.26
CA GLU A 44 -14.60 4.24 -10.22
C GLU A 44 -16.10 4.43 -10.00
N GLU A 45 -16.91 3.45 -10.38
CA GLU A 45 -18.36 3.44 -10.15
C GLU A 45 -18.68 3.38 -8.67
N ASP A 46 -17.90 2.65 -7.87
CA ASP A 46 -18.09 2.53 -6.43
C ASP A 46 -18.08 3.88 -5.73
N LYS A 47 -17.27 4.83 -6.21
CA LYS A 47 -17.18 6.19 -5.67
C LYS A 47 -18.47 6.99 -5.78
N LYS A 48 -19.35 6.59 -6.72
CA LYS A 48 -20.66 7.22 -6.91
C LYS A 48 -21.71 6.69 -5.94
N VAL A 49 -21.47 5.51 -5.38
CA VAL A 49 -22.43 4.78 -4.54
C VAL A 49 -22.12 4.96 -3.05
N ILE A 50 -20.83 4.99 -2.69
CA ILE A 50 -20.40 5.05 -1.29
C ILE A 50 -19.20 5.99 -1.15
N ASP A 51 -19.24 6.83 -0.12
CA ASP A 51 -18.09 7.68 0.27
C ASP A 51 -17.32 7.00 1.39
N ILE A 52 -16.10 6.52 1.09
CA ILE A 52 -15.20 5.89 2.04
C ILE A 52 -13.88 6.62 2.10
N LYS A 53 -13.26 6.62 3.28
CA LYS A 53 -11.96 7.24 3.50
C LYS A 53 -10.88 6.16 3.54
N PHE A 54 -9.77 6.42 2.85
CA PHE A 54 -8.60 5.55 2.92
C PHE A 54 -8.08 5.48 4.37
N ALA A 55 -8.07 4.27 4.94
CA ALA A 55 -7.85 4.04 6.37
C ALA A 55 -6.43 3.54 6.71
N GLN A 56 -5.61 3.24 5.70
CA GLN A 56 -4.27 2.68 5.92
C GLN A 56 -3.18 3.73 5.76
N ASN A 57 -2.14 3.63 6.60
CA ASN A 57 -0.91 4.37 6.44
C ASN A 57 0.28 3.47 6.75
N PHE A 58 1.23 3.40 5.83
CA PHE A 58 2.53 2.82 6.08
C PHE A 58 3.56 3.93 6.10
N LYS A 59 4.07 4.21 7.30
CA LYS A 59 4.97 5.30 7.60
C LYS A 59 6.34 4.79 8.01
N THR A 60 7.34 5.56 7.69
CA THR A 60 8.72 5.38 8.16
C THR A 60 9.40 6.74 8.31
N HIS A 61 10.68 6.75 8.61
CA HIS A 61 11.48 7.96 8.74
C HIS A 61 12.73 7.89 7.88
N ILE A 62 13.22 9.05 7.48
CA ILE A 62 14.54 9.20 6.88
C ILE A 62 15.59 8.97 7.97
N ILE A 63 16.46 7.98 7.79
CA ILE A 63 17.56 7.66 8.73
C ILE A 63 18.93 8.15 8.26
N PHE A 64 19.05 8.49 6.98
CA PHE A 64 20.31 8.98 6.42
C PHE A 64 20.05 9.83 5.17
N LEU A 65 20.88 10.86 4.99
CA LEU A 65 20.91 11.73 3.81
C LEU A 65 22.31 11.81 3.25
N LYS A 66 22.44 11.69 1.94
CA LYS A 66 23.72 11.82 1.24
C LYS A 66 23.56 12.56 -0.08
N LYS A 67 24.36 13.59 -0.30
CA LYS A 67 24.51 14.24 -1.61
C LYS A 67 25.55 13.48 -2.43
N VAL A 68 25.19 13.07 -3.64
CA VAL A 68 26.07 12.35 -4.57
C VAL A 68 26.09 13.07 -5.93
N GLY A 69 27.20 12.94 -6.64
CA GLY A 69 27.36 13.47 -8.01
C GLY A 69 26.67 12.58 -9.06
N PRO A 70 26.73 12.98 -10.34
CA PRO A 70 26.31 12.12 -11.43
C PRO A 70 27.22 10.89 -11.58
N GLY A 71 26.71 9.79 -12.14
CA GLY A 71 27.44 8.54 -12.36
C GLY A 71 27.57 7.64 -11.14
N VAL A 72 26.94 7.97 -10.00
CA VAL A 72 26.97 7.15 -8.78
C VAL A 72 25.85 6.10 -8.81
N SER A 73 26.21 4.84 -8.63
CA SER A 73 25.25 3.73 -8.57
C SER A 73 24.62 3.63 -7.18
N ILE A 74 23.31 3.36 -7.13
CA ILE A 74 22.50 3.27 -5.90
C ILE A 74 21.95 1.85 -5.72
N GLY A 75 22.15 1.31 -4.51
CA GLY A 75 21.57 0.04 -4.08
C GLY A 75 22.23 -1.20 -4.68
N TYR A 76 21.64 -2.36 -4.40
CA TYR A 76 22.10 -3.65 -4.90
C TYR A 76 22.01 -3.74 -6.42
N ASP A 77 22.93 -4.49 -7.02
CA ASP A 77 23.04 -4.78 -8.46
C ASP A 77 23.16 -3.52 -9.33
N ARG A 78 23.41 -2.36 -8.73
CA ARG A 78 23.60 -1.08 -9.45
C ARG A 78 22.50 -0.79 -10.48
N THR A 79 21.25 -1.09 -10.13
CA THR A 79 20.10 -0.96 -11.05
C THR A 79 19.68 0.48 -11.29
N TYR A 80 20.23 1.42 -10.55
CA TYR A 80 20.04 2.86 -10.72
C TYR A 80 21.39 3.58 -10.68
N THR A 81 21.61 4.50 -11.61
CA THR A 81 22.79 5.37 -11.62
C THR A 81 22.32 6.82 -11.76
N THR A 82 22.85 7.69 -10.92
CA THR A 82 22.49 9.11 -10.93
C THR A 82 22.98 9.78 -12.23
N ASN A 83 22.13 10.60 -12.83
CA ASN A 83 22.49 11.40 -14.02
C ASN A 83 22.77 12.88 -13.71
N LYS A 84 22.46 13.31 -12.49
CA LYS A 84 22.70 14.66 -11.95
C LYS A 84 23.15 14.57 -10.50
N THR A 85 23.57 15.68 -9.93
CA THR A 85 23.74 15.78 -8.48
C THR A 85 22.42 15.48 -7.81
N THR A 86 22.42 14.47 -6.93
CA THR A 86 21.22 13.89 -6.31
C THR A 86 21.36 13.88 -4.79
N ILE A 87 20.31 14.26 -4.08
CA ILE A 87 20.19 14.05 -2.63
C ILE A 87 19.45 12.74 -2.41
N VAL A 88 20.17 11.73 -1.96
CA VAL A 88 19.62 10.41 -1.65
C VAL A 88 19.25 10.34 -0.20
N ALA A 89 17.99 10.00 0.08
CA ALA A 89 17.53 9.68 1.43
C ALA A 89 17.37 8.15 1.58
N THR A 90 17.79 7.64 2.73
CA THR A 90 17.56 6.24 3.13
C THR A 90 16.43 6.18 4.14
N LEU A 91 15.44 5.36 3.86
CA LEU A 91 14.28 5.08 4.71
C LEU A 91 14.51 3.82 5.54
N ALA A 92 14.02 3.81 6.80
CA ALA A 92 14.02 2.65 7.68
C ALA A 92 12.85 1.70 7.37
N ALA A 93 12.70 1.29 6.13
CA ALA A 93 11.71 0.30 5.71
C ALA A 93 12.14 -0.38 4.41
N GLY A 94 11.89 -1.68 4.32
CA GLY A 94 12.20 -2.50 3.17
C GLY A 94 11.23 -3.67 2.99
N TYR A 95 11.65 -4.70 2.23
CA TYR A 95 10.74 -5.80 1.91
C TYR A 95 10.41 -6.70 3.12
N ASN A 96 11.24 -6.74 4.16
CA ASN A 96 10.91 -7.43 5.41
C ASN A 96 9.77 -6.76 6.18
N ASP A 97 9.58 -5.45 5.98
CA ASP A 97 8.50 -4.67 6.58
C ASP A 97 7.22 -4.72 5.74
N GLY A 98 7.25 -5.34 4.57
CA GLY A 98 6.13 -5.43 3.64
C GLY A 98 6.21 -4.48 2.44
N TYR A 99 7.23 -3.62 2.34
CA TYR A 99 7.45 -2.79 1.16
C TYR A 99 8.14 -3.60 0.07
N THR A 100 7.35 -4.14 -0.85
CA THR A 100 7.81 -5.14 -1.82
C THR A 100 8.93 -4.65 -2.75
N LYS A 101 9.82 -5.58 -3.16
CA LYS A 101 10.89 -5.34 -4.16
C LYS A 101 10.37 -4.82 -5.51
N LEU A 102 9.09 -4.99 -5.79
CA LEU A 102 8.47 -4.52 -7.04
C LEU A 102 8.45 -3.00 -7.15
N TYR A 103 8.60 -2.27 -6.04
CA TYR A 103 8.77 -0.81 -6.02
C TYR A 103 10.18 -0.34 -6.40
N SER A 104 11.13 -1.24 -6.57
CA SER A 104 12.51 -0.89 -7.00
C SER A 104 12.48 -0.10 -8.31
N ASN A 105 13.06 1.10 -8.32
CA ASN A 105 13.11 2.05 -9.45
C ASN A 105 11.72 2.49 -10.00
N ARG A 106 10.62 2.21 -9.28
CA ARG A 106 9.25 2.50 -9.77
C ARG A 106 8.37 3.15 -8.71
N GLY A 107 8.64 2.84 -7.45
CA GLY A 107 7.83 3.34 -6.34
C GLY A 107 7.95 4.85 -6.17
N ILE A 108 6.92 5.44 -5.61
CA ILE A 108 6.88 6.83 -5.19
C ILE A 108 6.45 6.84 -3.73
N VAL A 109 7.11 7.62 -2.91
CA VAL A 109 6.74 7.88 -1.52
C VAL A 109 6.46 9.36 -1.32
N LEU A 110 5.80 9.73 -0.22
CA LEU A 110 5.64 11.14 0.15
C LEU A 110 6.62 11.50 1.26
N VAL A 111 7.29 12.62 1.07
CA VAL A 111 8.10 13.29 2.07
C VAL A 111 7.69 14.76 2.11
N ARG A 112 7.32 15.28 3.28
CA ARG A 112 6.85 16.67 3.46
C ARG A 112 5.66 17.06 2.55
N GLY A 113 4.85 16.07 2.10
CA GLY A 113 3.75 16.26 1.16
C GLY A 113 4.18 16.32 -0.30
N MET A 114 5.43 16.03 -0.63
CA MET A 114 5.96 15.99 -1.99
C MET A 114 6.32 14.56 -2.40
N LYS A 115 6.21 14.26 -3.68
CA LYS A 115 6.56 12.94 -4.24
C LYS A 115 8.07 12.79 -4.32
N ALA A 116 8.59 11.67 -3.81
CA ALA A 116 9.98 11.24 -3.90
C ALA A 116 10.04 9.86 -4.57
N PRO A 117 10.73 9.71 -5.72
CA PRO A 117 10.85 8.42 -6.39
C PRO A 117 11.79 7.48 -5.63
N VAL A 118 11.44 6.20 -5.63
CA VAL A 118 12.33 5.12 -5.18
C VAL A 118 13.43 4.91 -6.24
N ILE A 119 14.67 4.97 -5.81
CA ILE A 119 15.85 4.80 -6.66
C ILE A 119 16.68 3.61 -6.19
N GLY A 120 17.05 2.74 -7.12
CA GLY A 120 17.72 1.45 -6.81
C GLY A 120 16.74 0.40 -6.30
N ARG A 121 17.31 -0.73 -5.84
CA ARG A 121 16.50 -1.83 -5.29
C ARG A 121 16.02 -1.55 -3.87
N VAL A 122 14.79 -1.93 -3.58
CA VAL A 122 14.28 -2.04 -2.21
C VAL A 122 15.07 -3.16 -1.51
N CYS A 123 15.72 -2.83 -0.41
CA CYS A 123 16.50 -3.75 0.40
C CYS A 123 15.64 -4.46 1.47
N ALA A 124 16.26 -5.30 2.32
CA ALA A 124 15.55 -6.01 3.39
C ALA A 124 14.83 -5.03 4.34
N ASP A 125 15.58 -4.05 4.84
CA ASP A 125 15.14 -3.15 5.92
C ASP A 125 15.29 -1.67 5.52
N GLN A 126 15.63 -1.38 4.27
CA GLN A 126 15.92 -0.03 3.80
C GLN A 126 15.42 0.19 2.36
N THR A 127 15.06 1.44 2.08
CA THR A 127 14.69 1.90 0.73
C THR A 127 15.34 3.25 0.47
N MET A 128 15.97 3.41 -0.69
CA MET A 128 16.56 4.68 -1.11
C MET A 128 15.57 5.44 -1.99
N ILE A 129 15.51 6.74 -1.77
CA ILE A 129 14.64 7.66 -2.51
C ILE A 129 15.42 8.91 -2.91
N ASP A 130 15.03 9.51 -4.03
CA ASP A 130 15.54 10.81 -4.47
C ASP A 130 14.68 11.93 -3.86
N VAL A 131 15.33 12.77 -3.05
CA VAL A 131 14.69 13.94 -2.40
C VAL A 131 15.31 15.26 -2.87
N THR A 132 16.00 15.25 -4.02
CA THR A 132 16.71 16.43 -4.55
C THR A 132 15.83 17.66 -4.67
N ASP A 133 14.60 17.47 -5.14
CA ASP A 133 13.66 18.55 -5.41
C ASP A 133 12.74 18.88 -4.22
N ILE A 134 12.99 18.27 -3.05
CA ILE A 134 12.20 18.51 -1.84
C ILE A 134 12.99 19.42 -0.89
N PRO A 135 12.49 20.63 -0.60
CA PRO A 135 13.24 21.58 0.21
C PRO A 135 13.28 21.15 1.69
N ASN A 136 14.41 21.48 2.34
CA ASN A 136 14.60 21.35 3.79
C ASN A 136 14.37 19.93 4.35
N VAL A 137 14.69 18.89 3.57
CA VAL A 137 14.62 17.50 4.04
C VAL A 137 15.71 17.25 5.07
N ASN A 138 15.35 16.60 6.18
CA ASN A 138 16.25 16.25 7.27
C ASN A 138 16.12 14.78 7.66
N VAL A 139 17.17 14.25 8.30
CA VAL A 139 17.09 12.97 9.01
C VAL A 139 16.01 13.10 10.10
N GLY A 140 15.16 12.09 10.24
CA GLY A 140 14.00 12.09 11.12
C GLY A 140 12.69 12.52 10.45
N ASP A 141 12.72 13.11 9.25
CA ASP A 141 11.49 13.45 8.53
C ASP A 141 10.66 12.19 8.23
N GLU A 142 9.34 12.30 8.42
CA GLU A 142 8.39 11.25 8.09
C GLU A 142 8.29 11.03 6.59
N ALA A 143 8.34 9.77 6.16
CA ALA A 143 8.06 9.33 4.81
C ALA A 143 6.85 8.40 4.79
N ILE A 144 5.92 8.63 3.86
CA ILE A 144 4.74 7.79 3.66
C ILE A 144 4.97 6.90 2.45
N LEU A 145 5.06 5.60 2.71
CA LEU A 145 5.20 4.57 1.67
C LEU A 145 3.88 4.30 0.96
N TRP A 146 2.78 4.27 1.71
CA TRP A 146 1.41 4.42 1.25
C TRP A 146 0.56 5.05 2.34
N GLY A 147 -0.50 5.73 1.93
CA GLY A 147 -1.36 6.47 2.83
C GLY A 147 -1.40 7.95 2.53
N ARG A 148 -1.81 8.72 3.51
CA ARG A 148 -2.01 10.17 3.39
C ARG A 148 -0.88 10.94 4.06
N GLN A 149 -0.38 11.97 3.37
CA GLN A 149 0.43 13.02 3.96
C GLN A 149 -0.07 14.38 3.43
N LYS A 150 -0.53 15.24 4.34
CA LYS A 150 -1.23 16.51 4.01
C LYS A 150 -2.45 16.23 3.10
N ASP A 151 -2.51 16.90 1.96
CA ASP A 151 -3.55 16.77 0.94
C ASP A 151 -3.32 15.61 -0.05
N LYS A 152 -2.18 14.93 0.04
CA LYS A 152 -1.80 13.88 -0.92
C LYS A 152 -1.98 12.49 -0.34
N ILE A 153 -2.38 11.56 -1.22
CA ILE A 153 -2.53 10.15 -0.92
C ILE A 153 -1.71 9.35 -1.94
N ILE A 154 -0.97 8.37 -1.44
CA ILE A 154 -0.37 7.31 -2.27
C ILE A 154 -1.06 6.00 -1.94
N MET A 155 -1.59 5.35 -2.99
CA MET A 155 -2.23 4.03 -2.90
C MET A 155 -1.45 3.04 -3.77
N PRO A 156 -0.46 2.34 -3.20
CA PRO A 156 0.45 1.51 -4.01
C PRO A 156 -0.26 0.32 -4.67
N VAL A 157 -1.32 -0.19 -4.06
CA VAL A 157 -2.01 -1.37 -4.56
C VAL A 157 -2.67 -1.10 -5.92
N TYR A 158 -3.22 0.09 -6.14
CA TYR A 158 -3.89 0.42 -7.40
C TYR A 158 -2.89 0.72 -8.53
N ASP A 159 -1.88 1.52 -8.27
CA ASP A 159 -0.83 1.76 -9.26
C ASP A 159 -0.09 0.47 -9.60
N PHE A 160 0.04 -0.43 -8.63
CA PHE A 160 0.70 -1.71 -8.80
C PHE A 160 -0.16 -2.71 -9.60
N LEU A 161 -1.47 -2.78 -9.35
CA LEU A 161 -2.40 -3.62 -10.12
C LEU A 161 -2.58 -3.12 -11.54
N LEU A 162 -2.48 -1.80 -11.78
CA LEU A 162 -2.53 -1.22 -13.11
C LEU A 162 -1.21 -1.35 -13.87
N MET A 163 -0.07 -1.43 -13.16
CA MET A 163 1.27 -1.61 -13.75
C MET A 163 1.64 -3.09 -13.96
N SER A 164 0.98 -4.02 -13.31
CA SER A 164 1.25 -5.44 -13.50
C SER A 164 0.33 -5.99 -14.58
N ASP A 165 0.94 -6.56 -15.62
CA ASP A 165 0.29 -7.60 -16.42
C ASP A 165 -0.45 -8.55 -15.46
N LYS A 166 -1.76 -8.69 -15.63
CA LYS A 166 -2.64 -9.49 -14.75
C LYS A 166 -2.13 -10.92 -14.50
N SER A 167 -1.25 -11.44 -15.38
CA SER A 167 -0.58 -12.73 -15.24
C SER A 167 0.52 -12.75 -14.17
N ARG A 168 0.96 -11.59 -13.68
CA ARG A 168 2.08 -11.43 -12.72
C ARG A 168 1.65 -10.81 -11.38
N VAL A 169 0.37 -10.80 -11.06
CA VAL A 169 -0.05 -10.50 -9.68
C VAL A 169 0.60 -11.58 -8.80
N PRO A 170 1.62 -11.25 -8.01
CA PRO A 170 2.26 -12.27 -7.21
C PRO A 170 1.20 -12.81 -6.26
N LYS A 171 1.02 -14.11 -6.23
CA LYS A 171 0.31 -14.85 -5.17
C LYS A 171 0.93 -14.62 -3.77
N ILE A 172 1.77 -13.62 -3.65
CA ILE A 172 2.60 -13.24 -2.48
C ILE A 172 1.77 -12.62 -1.36
N PHE A 173 0.54 -12.17 -1.63
CA PHE A 173 -0.32 -11.64 -0.58
C PHE A 173 -0.98 -12.72 0.31
N ILE A 174 -0.76 -14.00 0.02
CA ILE A 174 -1.37 -15.12 0.77
C ILE A 174 -0.30 -16.16 1.14
N LYS A 175 0.76 -15.76 1.84
CA LYS A 175 1.53 -16.71 2.65
C LYS A 175 1.14 -16.52 4.11
N ASN A 176 0.72 -17.61 4.73
CA ASN A 176 0.11 -17.72 6.06
C ASN A 176 0.88 -17.06 7.22
N ASP A 177 2.15 -16.79 7.07
CA ASP A 177 3.03 -16.20 8.07
C ASP A 177 2.91 -14.66 8.19
N ARG A 178 2.30 -13.98 7.20
CA ARG A 178 2.08 -12.52 7.23
C ARG A 178 0.67 -12.08 7.64
N ILE A 179 -0.28 -12.99 7.67
CA ILE A 179 -1.60 -12.76 8.30
C ILE A 179 -1.42 -12.37 9.77
N TRP A 180 -0.37 -12.83 10.41
CA TRP A 180 -0.06 -12.52 11.80
C TRP A 180 0.25 -11.03 12.05
N LYS A 181 0.98 -10.38 11.15
CA LYS A 181 1.28 -8.93 11.28
C LYS A 181 0.03 -8.08 11.08
N ILE A 182 -0.87 -8.48 10.20
CA ILE A 182 -2.18 -7.82 10.00
C ILE A 182 -3.07 -8.07 11.23
N LYS A 183 -3.11 -9.28 11.78
CA LYS A 183 -3.84 -9.60 13.02
C LYS A 183 -3.37 -8.75 14.21
N SER A 184 -2.07 -8.52 14.35
CA SER A 184 -1.53 -7.69 15.45
C SER A 184 -1.88 -6.20 15.31
N MET A 185 -2.15 -5.70 14.11
CA MET A 185 -2.54 -4.31 13.86
C MET A 185 -4.02 -4.05 14.10
N PHE A 186 -4.89 -5.07 13.95
CA PHE A 186 -6.36 -4.91 13.99
C PHE A 186 -7.04 -5.68 15.13
N GLY A 187 -6.27 -6.42 15.97
CA GLY A 187 -6.78 -7.25 17.06
C GLY A 187 -7.42 -8.56 16.58
N GLU A 188 -7.34 -9.60 17.40
CA GLU A 188 -7.81 -10.96 17.05
C GLU A 188 -9.31 -11.06 16.77
N LYS A 189 -10.12 -10.15 17.30
CA LYS A 189 -11.58 -10.16 17.14
C LYS A 189 -12.07 -9.97 15.69
N PHE A 190 -11.24 -9.45 14.80
CA PHE A 190 -11.62 -9.23 13.40
C PHE A 190 -11.53 -10.47 12.50
N PHE A 191 -10.92 -11.56 13.00
CA PHE A 191 -10.63 -12.76 12.22
C PHE A 191 -11.31 -14.04 12.74
N GLN A 192 -12.20 -13.89 13.72
CA GLN A 192 -13.06 -14.98 14.17
C GLN A 192 -14.41 -14.90 13.45
N ALA A 193 -14.45 -15.26 12.19
CA ALA A 193 -15.66 -15.58 11.44
C ALA A 193 -15.34 -16.63 10.37
#